data_02b860ab04bdc26c61e88f7aa42c2b20
#
_entry.id   02b860ab04bdc26c61e88f7aa42c2b20
#
_cell.length_a   1.000
_cell.length_b   1.000
_cell.length_c   1.000
_cell.angle_alpha   90.00
_cell.angle_beta   90.00
_cell.angle_gamma   90.00
#
_symmetry.space_group_name_H-M   'P 1'
#
loop_
_entity.id
_entity.type
_entity.pdbx_description
1 polymer ?
#
loop_
_entity_poly.entity_id
_entity_poly.type
_entity_poly.pdbx_seq_one_letter_code
_entity_poly.pdbx_strand_id
1 'polypeptide(L)'
;MKLMLNFLTFLILSSNVMAAEIVLQNPKVNEQAPAFSAIDSYGNTINLSDFIGQPVILEWTNHECPYVAKHYDENNMQAVQERAKKEGFIWLSIISSTPGDQGHVKPSKANELTELRGAYPSH
;
A
#
# COMPACT_ATOMS: atom_id res chain seq x y z
N MET A 1 -53.89 -19.22 46.71
CA MET A 1 -52.68 -18.43 46.49
C MET A 1 -51.98 -19.01 45.24
N LYS A 2 -52.21 -18.43 44.05
CA LYS A 2 -51.66 -18.94 42.75
C LYS A 2 -50.36 -18.23 42.47
N LEU A 3 -49.28 -18.98 42.45
CA LEU A 3 -47.93 -18.49 42.11
C LEU A 3 -47.85 -18.44 40.58
N MET A 4 -47.83 -17.23 39.97
CA MET A 4 -47.56 -17.05 38.55
C MET A 4 -46.05 -17.02 38.33
N LEU A 5 -45.52 -18.04 37.66
CA LEU A 5 -44.12 -18.13 37.26
C LEU A 5 -43.97 -17.44 35.91
N ASN A 6 -43.37 -16.22 35.92
CA ASN A 6 -43.05 -15.51 34.66
C ASN A 6 -41.76 -16.10 34.07
N PHE A 7 -41.91 -16.81 32.93
CA PHE A 7 -40.76 -17.22 32.09
C PHE A 7 -40.30 -16.02 31.26
N LEU A 8 -39.21 -15.39 31.63
CA LEU A 8 -38.55 -14.39 30.80
C LEU A 8 -37.69 -15.09 29.75
N THR A 9 -38.19 -15.18 28.53
CA THR A 9 -37.46 -15.77 27.41
C THR A 9 -36.40 -14.77 26.95
N PHE A 10 -35.13 -15.06 27.22
CA PHE A 10 -34.00 -14.27 26.76
C PHE A 10 -33.70 -14.64 25.32
N LEU A 11 -34.07 -13.77 24.35
CA LEU A 11 -33.77 -13.94 22.95
C LEU A 11 -32.30 -13.53 22.70
N ILE A 12 -31.39 -14.50 22.57
CA ILE A 12 -30.00 -14.27 22.23
C ILE A 12 -29.94 -14.00 20.70
N LEU A 13 -29.80 -12.73 20.31
CA LEU A 13 -29.47 -12.36 18.94
C LEU A 13 -27.99 -12.69 18.72
N SER A 14 -27.71 -13.83 18.08
CA SER A 14 -26.37 -14.15 17.59
C SER A 14 -26.08 -13.30 16.37
N SER A 15 -25.32 -12.22 16.54
CA SER A 15 -24.74 -11.46 15.42
C SER A 15 -23.64 -12.31 14.78
N ASN A 16 -23.93 -12.87 13.61
CA ASN A 16 -22.92 -13.48 12.75
C ASN A 16 -22.01 -12.37 12.23
N VAL A 17 -20.85 -12.18 12.84
CA VAL A 17 -19.76 -11.39 12.27
C VAL A 17 -19.22 -12.23 11.12
N MET A 18 -19.61 -11.90 9.90
CA MET A 18 -18.95 -12.43 8.70
C MET A 18 -17.54 -11.81 8.65
N ALA A 19 -16.54 -12.59 9.00
CA ALA A 19 -15.16 -12.23 8.68
C ALA A 19 -15.06 -12.18 7.15
N ALA A 20 -14.74 -10.99 6.60
CA ALA A 20 -14.43 -10.86 5.19
C ALA A 20 -13.17 -11.68 4.91
N GLU A 21 -13.31 -12.73 4.11
CA GLU A 21 -12.18 -13.53 3.64
C GLU A 21 -11.35 -12.66 2.69
N ILE A 22 -10.11 -12.37 3.04
CA ILE A 22 -9.20 -11.65 2.15
C ILE A 22 -8.79 -12.64 1.05
N VAL A 23 -9.48 -12.58 -0.08
CA VAL A 23 -9.10 -13.33 -1.27
C VAL A 23 -7.89 -12.64 -1.89
N LEU A 24 -6.71 -13.23 -1.75
CA LEU A 24 -5.51 -12.79 -2.46
C LEU A 24 -5.70 -13.05 -3.95
N GLN A 25 -6.01 -12.01 -4.72
CA GLN A 25 -6.11 -12.09 -6.16
C GLN A 25 -4.74 -11.85 -6.78
N ASN A 26 -4.26 -12.79 -7.60
CA ASN A 26 -3.09 -12.55 -8.42
C ASN A 26 -3.43 -11.60 -9.58
N PRO A 27 -2.62 -10.56 -9.82
CA PRO A 27 -2.83 -9.66 -10.94
C PRO A 27 -2.69 -10.41 -12.27
N LYS A 28 -3.54 -10.07 -13.24
CA LYS A 28 -3.46 -10.61 -14.60
C LYS A 28 -3.39 -9.48 -15.61
N VAL A 29 -2.66 -9.74 -16.69
CA VAL A 29 -2.52 -8.77 -17.78
C VAL A 29 -3.87 -8.54 -18.46
N ASN A 30 -4.20 -7.28 -18.73
CA ASN A 30 -5.47 -6.83 -19.32
C ASN A 30 -6.72 -7.08 -18.46
N GLU A 31 -6.56 -7.39 -17.16
CA GLU A 31 -7.65 -7.44 -16.20
C GLU A 31 -7.54 -6.28 -15.19
N GLN A 32 -8.63 -6.00 -14.49
CA GLN A 32 -8.62 -5.00 -13.43
C GLN A 32 -7.60 -5.40 -12.35
N ALA A 33 -6.74 -4.46 -11.96
CA ALA A 33 -5.76 -4.69 -10.90
C ALA A 33 -6.47 -4.97 -9.57
N PRO A 34 -5.95 -5.91 -8.76
CA PRO A 34 -6.46 -6.15 -7.41
C PRO A 34 -6.43 -4.87 -6.57
N ALA A 35 -7.49 -4.61 -5.83
CA ALA A 35 -7.53 -3.46 -4.92
C ALA A 35 -6.49 -3.63 -3.79
N PHE A 36 -5.88 -2.52 -3.41
CA PHE A 36 -5.04 -2.46 -2.22
C PHE A 36 -5.25 -1.14 -1.47
N SER A 37 -4.88 -1.15 -0.20
CA SER A 37 -4.76 0.02 0.66
C SER A 37 -3.44 -0.06 1.41
N ALA A 38 -2.71 1.04 1.51
CA ALA A 38 -1.44 1.14 2.22
C ALA A 38 -1.32 2.49 2.94
N ILE A 39 -0.38 2.58 3.87
CA ILE A 39 -0.05 3.85 4.54
C ILE A 39 1.23 4.38 3.90
N ASP A 40 1.20 5.65 3.46
CA ASP A 40 2.38 6.31 2.91
C ASP A 40 3.36 6.73 4.02
N SER A 41 4.53 7.22 3.62
CA SER A 41 5.57 7.66 4.55
C SER A 41 5.21 8.92 5.35
N TYR A 42 4.11 9.58 5.05
CA TYR A 42 3.56 10.72 5.78
C TYR A 42 2.38 10.35 6.68
N GLY A 43 1.96 9.07 6.70
CA GLY A 43 0.87 8.55 7.51
C GLY A 43 -0.51 8.63 6.87
N ASN A 44 -0.60 8.95 5.58
CA ASN A 44 -1.86 8.98 4.85
C ASN A 44 -2.23 7.61 4.33
N THR A 45 -3.52 7.27 4.35
CA THR A 45 -4.03 6.07 3.69
C THR A 45 -4.14 6.31 2.19
N ILE A 46 -3.50 5.46 1.40
CA ILE A 46 -3.50 5.48 -0.06
C ILE A 46 -4.23 4.24 -0.55
N ASN A 47 -5.27 4.41 -1.36
CA ASN A 47 -6.00 3.31 -1.98
C ASN A 47 -5.76 3.33 -3.49
N LEU A 48 -5.67 2.18 -4.14
CA LEU A 48 -5.57 2.13 -5.60
C LEU A 48 -6.77 2.82 -6.28
N SER A 49 -7.95 2.77 -5.66
CA SER A 49 -9.16 3.43 -6.15
C SER A 49 -9.07 4.96 -6.21
N ASP A 50 -8.16 5.58 -5.47
CA ASP A 50 -8.00 7.04 -5.45
C ASP A 50 -7.43 7.56 -6.78
N PHE A 51 -6.85 6.66 -7.59
CA PHE A 51 -6.20 6.96 -8.87
C PHE A 51 -7.01 6.49 -10.09
N ILE A 52 -8.31 6.17 -9.93
CA ILE A 52 -9.15 5.75 -11.08
C ILE A 52 -9.10 6.80 -12.18
N GLY A 53 -8.82 6.35 -13.40
CA GLY A 53 -8.69 7.23 -14.59
C GLY A 53 -7.28 7.77 -14.82
N GLN A 54 -6.32 7.46 -13.94
CA GLN A 54 -4.91 7.81 -14.09
C GLN A 54 -4.07 6.53 -14.21
N PRO A 55 -3.05 6.50 -15.07
CA PRO A 55 -2.12 5.38 -15.10
C PRO A 55 -1.25 5.38 -13.84
N VAL A 56 -1.07 4.20 -13.24
CA VAL A 56 -0.30 4.01 -12.00
C VAL A 56 0.89 3.10 -12.26
N ILE A 57 2.07 3.50 -11.80
CA ILE A 57 3.27 2.69 -11.77
C ILE A 57 3.55 2.28 -10.33
N LEU A 58 3.74 0.98 -10.10
CA LEU A 58 4.17 0.43 -8.81
C LEU A 58 5.63 0.02 -8.93
N GLU A 59 6.51 0.65 -8.15
CA GLU A 59 7.92 0.32 -8.05
C GLU A 59 8.20 -0.32 -6.69
N TRP A 60 8.63 -1.58 -6.67
CA TRP A 60 9.21 -2.17 -5.46
C TRP A 60 10.67 -1.77 -5.36
N THR A 61 11.02 -1.10 -4.26
CA THR A 61 12.37 -0.59 -4.05
C THR A 61 13.00 -1.12 -2.77
N ASN A 62 14.32 -1.30 -2.80
CA ASN A 62 15.16 -1.60 -1.64
C ASN A 62 16.44 -0.76 -1.76
N HIS A 63 16.60 0.20 -0.87
CA HIS A 63 17.73 1.16 -0.91
C HIS A 63 19.10 0.51 -0.68
N GLU A 64 19.18 -0.66 -0.05
CA GLU A 64 20.40 -1.44 0.17
C GLU A 64 20.73 -2.40 -0.98
N CYS A 65 19.83 -2.55 -1.96
CA CYS A 65 20.07 -3.37 -3.12
C CYS A 65 21.05 -2.65 -4.08
N PRO A 66 22.20 -3.25 -4.43
CA PRO A 66 23.18 -2.60 -5.30
C PRO A 66 22.64 -2.36 -6.72
N TYR A 67 21.69 -3.18 -7.18
CA TYR A 67 21.04 -2.95 -8.48
C TYR A 67 20.12 -1.73 -8.44
N VAL A 68 19.39 -1.53 -7.36
CA VAL A 68 18.56 -0.32 -7.16
C VAL A 68 19.47 0.90 -7.03
N ALA A 69 20.50 0.84 -6.17
CA ALA A 69 21.46 1.92 -5.98
C ALA A 69 22.07 2.38 -7.32
N LYS A 70 22.56 1.45 -8.14
CA LYS A 70 23.11 1.74 -9.47
C LYS A 70 22.20 2.62 -10.34
N HIS A 71 20.90 2.33 -10.36
CA HIS A 71 19.95 3.09 -11.21
C HIS A 71 19.67 4.49 -10.67
N TYR A 72 19.75 4.68 -9.35
CA TYR A 72 19.63 6.01 -8.75
C TYR A 72 20.96 6.81 -8.86
N ASP A 73 22.10 6.17 -8.66
CA ASP A 73 23.42 6.81 -8.74
C ASP A 73 23.72 7.34 -10.16
N GLU A 74 23.22 6.64 -11.19
CA GLU A 74 23.34 7.01 -12.59
C GLU A 74 22.20 7.91 -13.11
N ASN A 75 21.33 8.40 -12.23
CA ASN A 75 20.13 9.19 -12.56
C ASN A 75 19.13 8.53 -13.51
N ASN A 76 19.21 7.24 -13.74
CA ASN A 76 18.30 6.51 -14.63
C ASN A 76 16.87 6.53 -14.08
N MET A 77 16.71 6.23 -12.79
CA MET A 77 15.40 6.14 -12.15
C MET A 77 14.74 7.52 -12.07
N GLN A 78 15.49 8.55 -11.68
CA GLN A 78 15.00 9.93 -11.60
C GLN A 78 14.48 10.42 -12.96
N ALA A 79 15.21 10.14 -14.03
CA ALA A 79 14.81 10.52 -15.39
C ALA A 79 13.50 9.83 -15.81
N VAL A 80 13.33 8.55 -15.47
CA VAL A 80 12.10 7.80 -15.77
C VAL A 80 10.93 8.33 -14.93
N GLN A 81 11.14 8.58 -13.64
CA GLN A 81 10.11 9.14 -12.74
C GLN A 81 9.67 10.53 -13.20
N GLU A 82 10.62 11.40 -13.55
CA GLU A 82 10.31 12.73 -14.05
C GLU A 82 9.48 12.68 -15.36
N ARG A 83 9.87 11.80 -16.28
CA ARG A 83 9.12 11.58 -17.51
C ARG A 83 7.73 11.06 -17.25
N ALA A 84 7.57 10.05 -16.39
CA ALA A 84 6.28 9.50 -16.00
C ALA A 84 5.36 10.59 -15.41
N LYS A 85 5.89 11.43 -14.52
CA LYS A 85 5.17 12.56 -13.94
C LYS A 85 4.71 13.58 -15.00
N LYS A 86 5.57 13.91 -15.97
CA LYS A 86 5.22 14.80 -17.09
C LYS A 86 4.12 14.23 -17.99
N GLU A 87 4.06 12.91 -18.11
CA GLU A 87 3.05 12.19 -18.89
C GLU A 87 1.77 11.89 -18.06
N GLY A 88 1.69 12.36 -16.81
CA GLY A 88 0.49 12.23 -15.97
C GLY A 88 0.36 10.89 -15.24
N PHE A 89 1.44 10.13 -15.13
CA PHE A 89 1.46 8.90 -14.35
C PHE A 89 1.58 9.19 -12.85
N ILE A 90 0.89 8.40 -12.03
CA ILE A 90 1.11 8.30 -10.60
C ILE A 90 2.21 7.25 -10.35
N TRP A 91 3.23 7.62 -9.60
CA TRP A 91 4.34 6.72 -9.26
C TRP A 91 4.32 6.41 -7.77
N LEU A 92 4.13 5.13 -7.42
CA LEU A 92 4.13 4.67 -6.04
C LEU A 92 5.38 3.82 -5.78
N SER A 93 6.28 4.29 -4.93
CA SER A 93 7.46 3.54 -4.50
C SER A 93 7.16 2.75 -3.24
N ILE A 94 7.32 1.43 -3.29
CA ILE A 94 6.88 0.49 -2.27
C ILE A 94 8.08 -0.16 -1.59
N ILE A 95 8.13 -0.05 -0.26
CA ILE A 95 9.06 -0.77 0.59
C ILE A 95 8.26 -1.82 1.36
N SER A 96 8.50 -3.11 1.07
CA SER A 96 7.76 -4.22 1.68
C SER A 96 8.63 -5.10 2.59
N SER A 97 9.87 -4.67 2.88
CA SER A 97 10.77 -5.39 3.78
C SER A 97 10.24 -5.39 5.21
N THR A 98 10.28 -6.54 5.87
CA THR A 98 9.87 -6.70 7.26
C THR A 98 10.84 -5.97 8.21
N PRO A 99 10.36 -5.41 9.33
CA PRO A 99 11.25 -4.82 10.34
C PRO A 99 12.37 -5.78 10.77
N GLY A 100 13.62 -5.32 10.60
CA GLY A 100 14.83 -6.11 10.87
C GLY A 100 15.46 -6.76 9.64
N ASP A 101 14.75 -6.81 8.52
CA ASP A 101 15.28 -7.32 7.26
C ASP A 101 15.96 -6.23 6.43
N GLN A 102 16.81 -6.65 5.49
CA GLN A 102 17.48 -5.75 4.56
C GLN A 102 16.46 -4.90 3.78
N GLY A 103 16.72 -3.61 3.71
CA GLY A 103 15.90 -2.65 2.99
C GLY A 103 14.71 -2.12 3.78
N HIS A 104 14.45 -2.64 5.00
CA HIS A 104 13.45 -2.02 5.87
C HIS A 104 13.91 -0.66 6.36
N VAL A 105 13.05 0.35 6.25
CA VAL A 105 13.29 1.67 6.83
C VAL A 105 12.00 2.21 7.47
N LYS A 106 12.19 3.04 8.48
CA LYS A 106 11.08 3.81 9.06
C LYS A 106 10.62 4.88 8.06
N PRO A 107 9.36 5.35 8.13
CA PRO A 107 8.80 6.35 7.23
C PRO A 107 9.67 7.60 7.06
N SER A 108 10.19 8.18 8.16
CA SER A 108 11.06 9.34 8.11
C SER A 108 12.38 9.09 7.35
N LYS A 109 12.92 7.87 7.46
CA LYS A 109 14.13 7.49 6.71
C LYS A 109 13.83 7.26 5.24
N ALA A 110 12.65 6.75 4.90
CA ALA A 110 12.22 6.64 3.51
C ALA A 110 12.17 8.03 2.84
N ASN A 111 11.61 9.03 3.51
CA ASN A 111 11.57 10.41 3.02
C ASN A 111 12.98 10.99 2.83
N GLU A 112 13.85 10.85 3.83
CA GLU A 112 15.24 11.28 3.74
C GLU A 112 15.98 10.65 2.52
N LEU A 113 15.81 9.34 2.32
CA LEU A 113 16.42 8.62 1.19
C LEU A 113 15.87 9.08 -0.17
N THR A 114 14.57 9.37 -0.24
CA THR A 114 13.92 9.92 -1.44
C THR A 114 14.53 11.27 -1.80
N GLU A 115 14.68 12.17 -0.83
CA GLU A 115 15.32 13.47 -1.01
C GLU A 115 16.79 13.35 -1.43
N LEU A 116 17.58 12.55 -0.70
CA LEU A 116 19.01 12.36 -0.98
C LEU A 116 19.28 11.81 -2.39
N ARG A 117 18.39 10.99 -2.90
CA ARG A 117 18.49 10.42 -4.26
C ARG A 117 17.94 11.32 -5.34
N GLY A 118 17.30 12.43 -5.00
CA GLY A 118 16.59 13.26 -5.94
C GLY A 118 15.46 12.50 -6.66
N ALA A 119 14.82 11.56 -5.96
CA ALA A 119 13.73 10.77 -6.51
C ALA A 119 12.41 11.55 -6.53
N TYR A 120 11.50 11.20 -7.45
CA TYR A 120 10.24 11.90 -7.70
C TYR A 120 9.00 10.99 -7.62
N PRO A 121 8.85 10.08 -6.64
CA PRO A 121 7.62 9.34 -6.50
C PRO A 121 6.46 10.28 -6.16
N SER A 122 5.24 9.84 -6.45
CA SER A 122 4.02 10.54 -6.02
C SER A 122 3.72 10.22 -4.54
N HIS A 123 4.01 8.97 -4.14
CA HIS A 123 3.95 8.48 -2.76
C HIS A 123 5.00 7.42 -2.52
#